data_4a63ad14577ddba0b1fea7a727ca99eb
#
_entry.id   4a63ad14577ddba0b1fea7a727ca99eb
#
_cell.length_a   1.000
_cell.length_b   1.000
_cell.length_c   1.000
_cell.angle_alpha   90.00
_cell.angle_beta   90.00
_cell.angle_gamma   90.00
#
_symmetry.space_group_name_H-M   'P 1'
#
loop_
_entity.id
_entity.type
_entity.pdbx_description
1 polymer ?
#
loop_
_entity_poly.entity_id
_entity_poly.type
_entity_poly.pdbx_seq_one_letter_code
_entity_poly.pdbx_strand_id
1 'polypeptide(L)'
;VIFLCPEIWRAARALARLTQRELSRSSGLSRNAIVSSEMGEPIAFDQVERLRLFYRSIGVEFLGTADFATNLVSGAGVRFGPTPAGVALPSTDPMSASFAAARALLGHELSRVAYESGLSTSVISRIEGDDGYGSRSALVLLQHYRASGIEFLRAETAADTRLGVGARHLPRR
;
A
#
# COMPACT_ATOMS: atom_id res chain seq x y z
N VAL A 1 -2.90 14.54 -9.63
CA VAL A 1 -3.99 13.73 -10.23
C VAL A 1 -4.10 12.34 -9.59
N ILE A 2 -3.09 11.89 -8.85
CA ILE A 2 -3.15 10.69 -7.98
C ILE A 2 -4.27 10.80 -6.91
N PHE A 3 -4.85 11.94 -6.77
CA PHE A 3 -5.78 12.32 -5.70
C PHE A 3 -7.15 11.63 -5.74
N LEU A 4 -7.49 10.96 -6.83
CA LEU A 4 -8.80 10.35 -7.05
C LEU A 4 -8.82 8.82 -6.95
N CYS A 5 -7.71 8.20 -6.57
CA CYS A 5 -7.62 6.74 -6.42
C CYS A 5 -7.71 6.36 -4.93
N PRO A 6 -8.89 6.04 -4.40
CA PRO A 6 -9.07 5.72 -2.98
C PRO A 6 -8.24 4.51 -2.54
N GLU A 7 -8.00 3.58 -3.45
CA GLU A 7 -7.16 2.41 -3.22
C GLU A 7 -5.72 2.76 -2.87
N ILE A 8 -5.18 3.85 -3.40
CA ILE A 8 -3.80 4.29 -3.11
C ILE A 8 -3.69 4.77 -1.65
N TRP A 9 -4.69 5.48 -1.15
CA TRP A 9 -4.70 5.94 0.25
C TRP A 9 -4.77 4.77 1.22
N ARG A 10 -5.65 3.79 0.94
CA ARG A 10 -5.72 2.54 1.72
C ARG A 10 -4.41 1.76 1.67
N ALA A 11 -3.79 1.67 0.50
CA ALA A 11 -2.52 0.98 0.33
C ALA A 11 -1.36 1.68 1.06
N ALA A 12 -1.29 3.02 1.00
CA ALA A 12 -0.29 3.78 1.72
C ALA A 12 -0.41 3.58 3.24
N ARG A 13 -1.64 3.58 3.76
CA ARG A 13 -1.89 3.31 5.17
C ARG A 13 -1.52 1.88 5.56
N ALA A 14 -1.87 0.91 4.73
CA ALA A 14 -1.52 -0.49 4.96
C ALA A 14 0.01 -0.70 4.92
N LEU A 15 0.70 -0.12 3.93
CA LEU A 15 2.16 -0.16 3.82
C LEU A 15 2.83 0.46 5.06
N ALA A 16 2.32 1.59 5.54
CA ALA A 16 2.81 2.27 6.73
C ALA A 16 2.37 1.60 8.04
N ARG A 17 1.55 0.55 7.98
CA ARG A 17 0.97 -0.17 9.15
C ARG A 17 0.23 0.73 10.13
N LEU A 18 -0.46 1.73 9.62
CA LEU A 18 -1.23 2.67 10.42
C LEU A 18 -2.72 2.28 10.43
N THR A 19 -3.34 2.41 11.60
CA THR A 19 -4.79 2.49 11.70
C THR A 19 -5.27 3.88 11.27
N GLN A 20 -6.52 4.02 10.85
CA GLN A 20 -7.12 5.34 10.56
C GLN A 20 -7.01 6.32 11.74
N ARG A 21 -7.06 5.80 12.97
CA ARG A 21 -6.92 6.60 14.19
C ARG A 21 -5.50 7.14 14.37
N GLU A 22 -4.50 6.30 14.14
CA GLU A 22 -3.08 6.70 14.20
C GLU A 22 -2.76 7.69 13.09
N LEU A 23 -3.22 7.43 11.86
CA LEU A 23 -3.06 8.35 10.75
C LEU A 23 -3.70 9.71 11.05
N SER A 24 -4.91 9.73 11.63
CA SER A 24 -5.58 10.98 12.05
C SER A 24 -4.74 11.77 13.05
N ARG A 25 -4.22 11.11 14.08
CA ARG A 25 -3.38 11.78 15.10
C ARG A 25 -2.08 12.34 14.51
N SER A 26 -1.43 11.54 13.66
CA SER A 26 -0.09 11.88 13.15
C SER A 26 -0.14 12.90 12.02
N SER A 27 -1.17 12.86 11.15
CA SER A 27 -1.34 13.80 10.05
C SER A 27 -2.05 15.11 10.45
N GLY A 28 -2.70 15.13 11.62
CA GLY A 28 -3.53 16.26 12.07
C GLY A 28 -4.84 16.41 11.30
N LEU A 29 -5.24 15.39 10.53
CA LEU A 29 -6.52 15.37 9.81
C LEU A 29 -7.61 14.70 10.65
N SER A 30 -8.86 15.10 10.43
CA SER A 30 -10.00 14.41 11.05
C SER A 30 -10.12 12.98 10.51
N ARG A 31 -10.62 12.06 11.35
CA ARG A 31 -10.87 10.69 10.91
C ARG A 31 -11.85 10.64 9.74
N ASN A 32 -12.85 11.53 9.71
CA ASN A 32 -13.80 11.60 8.61
C ASN A 32 -13.11 11.93 7.28
N ALA A 33 -12.18 12.90 7.26
CA ALA A 33 -11.42 13.23 6.05
C ALA A 33 -10.60 12.03 5.54
N ILE A 34 -10.02 11.23 6.45
CA ILE A 34 -9.29 10.01 6.09
C ILE A 34 -10.24 8.97 5.52
N VAL A 35 -11.37 8.72 6.16
CA VAL A 35 -12.38 7.77 5.68
C VAL A 35 -12.87 8.19 4.29
N SER A 36 -13.25 9.46 4.10
CA SER A 36 -13.70 9.98 2.81
C SER A 36 -12.65 9.81 1.73
N SER A 37 -11.36 10.10 2.01
CA SER A 37 -10.28 9.88 1.04
C SER A 37 -10.13 8.42 0.63
N GLU A 38 -10.28 7.48 1.56
CA GLU A 38 -10.19 6.04 1.32
C GLU A 38 -11.44 5.45 0.65
N MET A 39 -12.58 6.14 0.72
CA MET A 39 -13.81 5.78 0.03
C MET A 39 -13.96 6.44 -1.36
N GLY A 40 -13.06 7.36 -1.71
CA GLY A 40 -13.14 8.11 -2.97
C GLY A 40 -14.12 9.27 -2.93
N GLU A 41 -14.54 9.67 -1.73
CA GLU A 41 -15.35 10.86 -1.54
C GLU A 41 -14.47 12.12 -1.63
N PRO A 42 -15.01 13.24 -2.12
CA PRO A 42 -14.27 14.49 -2.19
C PRO A 42 -13.81 14.96 -0.82
N ILE A 43 -12.53 15.32 -0.72
CA ILE A 43 -11.97 16.05 0.41
C ILE A 43 -11.31 17.34 -0.08
N ALA A 44 -11.11 18.31 0.80
CA ALA A 44 -10.51 19.59 0.44
C ALA A 44 -9.06 19.41 -0.04
N PHE A 45 -8.63 20.24 -0.98
CA PHE A 45 -7.29 20.13 -1.58
C PHE A 45 -6.15 20.21 -0.55
N ASP A 46 -6.28 21.08 0.45
CA ASP A 46 -5.30 21.20 1.54
C ASP A 46 -5.21 19.92 2.39
N GLN A 47 -6.32 19.18 2.54
CA GLN A 47 -6.35 17.89 3.22
C GLN A 47 -5.62 16.81 2.41
N VAL A 48 -5.81 16.81 1.09
CA VAL A 48 -5.08 15.92 0.17
C VAL A 48 -3.57 16.17 0.27
N GLU A 49 -3.14 17.44 0.16
CA GLU A 49 -1.73 17.81 0.26
C GLU A 49 -1.15 17.46 1.63
N ARG A 50 -1.89 17.65 2.71
CA ARG A 50 -1.46 17.27 4.06
C ARG A 50 -1.25 15.77 4.20
N LEU A 51 -2.16 14.94 3.65
CA LEU A 51 -1.98 13.47 3.59
C LEU A 51 -0.73 13.11 2.79
N ARG A 52 -0.56 13.70 1.62
CA ARG A 52 0.59 13.44 0.75
C ARG A 52 1.91 13.77 1.43
N LEU A 53 1.99 14.93 2.04
CA LEU A 53 3.19 15.38 2.78
C LEU A 53 3.47 14.50 3.99
N PHE A 54 2.42 14.09 4.72
CA PHE A 54 2.56 13.17 5.83
C PHE A 54 3.18 11.83 5.38
N TYR A 55 2.60 11.19 4.35
CA TYR A 55 3.13 9.91 3.85
C TYR A 55 4.57 10.05 3.36
N ARG A 56 4.88 11.13 2.64
CA ARG A 56 6.24 11.41 2.20
C ARG A 56 7.20 11.59 3.38
N SER A 57 6.77 12.23 4.46
CA SER A 57 7.60 12.45 5.65
C SER A 57 7.98 11.15 6.38
N ILE A 58 7.16 10.11 6.25
CA ILE A 58 7.42 8.77 6.79
C ILE A 58 8.00 7.79 5.74
N GLY A 59 8.48 8.31 4.60
CA GLY A 59 9.17 7.54 3.57
C GLY A 59 8.25 6.74 2.64
N VAL A 60 6.95 7.01 2.59
CA VAL A 60 6.03 6.38 1.63
C VAL A 60 5.89 7.26 0.39
N GLU A 61 6.16 6.67 -0.76
CA GLU A 61 5.99 7.28 -2.08
C GLU A 61 4.80 6.69 -2.81
N PHE A 62 4.09 7.58 -3.53
CA PHE A 62 3.00 7.21 -4.42
C PHE A 62 3.51 7.03 -5.84
N LEU A 63 3.03 5.99 -6.50
CA LEU A 63 3.41 5.63 -7.87
C LEU A 63 2.20 5.73 -8.80
N GLY A 64 2.46 5.95 -10.08
CA GLY A 64 1.48 5.98 -11.13
C GLY A 64 1.68 7.14 -12.07
N THR A 65 1.17 6.97 -13.29
CA THR A 65 1.07 8.02 -14.31
C THR A 65 -0.39 8.30 -14.59
N ALA A 66 -0.75 9.56 -14.70
CA ALA A 66 -2.10 9.97 -15.08
C ALA A 66 -2.10 10.44 -16.54
N ASP A 67 -3.02 9.92 -17.30
CA ASP A 67 -3.36 10.43 -18.63
C ASP A 67 -4.53 11.41 -18.49
N PHE A 68 -4.26 12.68 -18.75
CA PHE A 68 -5.26 13.73 -18.63
C PHE A 68 -6.33 13.70 -19.72
N ALA A 69 -6.01 13.11 -20.88
CA ALA A 69 -6.95 13.01 -22.00
C ALA A 69 -8.03 11.93 -21.73
N THR A 70 -7.60 10.82 -21.12
CA THR A 70 -8.49 9.68 -20.84
C THR A 70 -8.96 9.64 -19.39
N ASN A 71 -8.41 10.49 -18.53
CA ASN A 71 -8.64 10.50 -17.07
C ASN A 71 -8.31 9.15 -16.39
N LEU A 72 -7.40 8.38 -16.98
CA LEU A 72 -6.97 7.08 -16.48
C LEU A 72 -5.66 7.21 -15.70
N VAL A 73 -5.56 6.46 -14.62
CA VAL A 73 -4.32 6.27 -13.86
C VAL A 73 -3.77 4.88 -14.16
N SER A 74 -2.51 4.81 -14.58
CA SER A 74 -1.81 3.56 -14.87
C SER A 74 -0.68 3.33 -13.87
N GLY A 75 -0.47 2.08 -13.46
CA GLY A 75 0.60 1.71 -12.54
C GLY A 75 0.46 2.29 -11.14
N ALA A 76 -0.77 2.59 -10.72
CA ALA A 76 -1.07 3.10 -9.39
C ALA A 76 -0.52 2.18 -8.30
N GLY A 77 0.19 2.73 -7.32
CA GLY A 77 0.80 1.95 -6.25
C GLY A 77 1.49 2.79 -5.20
N VAL A 78 2.14 2.09 -4.29
CA VAL A 78 2.89 2.68 -3.18
C VAL A 78 4.17 1.92 -2.92
N ARG A 79 5.22 2.62 -2.47
CA ARG A 79 6.47 2.00 -2.03
C ARG A 79 7.09 2.75 -0.87
N PHE A 80 8.01 2.09 -0.17
CA PHE A 80 8.99 2.80 0.64
C PHE A 80 10.04 3.42 -0.31
N GLY A 81 10.14 4.73 -0.26
CA GLY A 81 11.16 5.50 -0.98
C GLY A 81 12.53 5.41 -0.29
N PRO A 82 13.56 6.08 -0.88
CA PRO A 82 14.82 6.28 -0.19
C PRO A 82 14.55 7.04 1.11
N THR A 83 14.92 6.42 2.22
CA THR A 83 14.66 6.95 3.55
C THR A 83 15.43 8.26 3.74
N PRO A 84 14.77 9.38 4.07
CA PRO A 84 15.48 10.57 4.50
C PRO A 84 16.42 10.22 5.66
N ALA A 85 17.62 10.80 5.68
CA ALA A 85 18.60 10.53 6.71
C ALA A 85 17.96 10.76 8.11
N GLY A 86 17.95 9.71 8.94
CA GLY A 86 17.39 9.75 10.29
C GLY A 86 15.96 9.23 10.47
N VAL A 87 15.28 8.82 9.40
CA VAL A 87 14.00 8.12 9.52
C VAL A 87 14.26 6.61 9.44
N ALA A 88 14.05 5.90 10.54
CA ALA A 88 14.10 4.44 10.52
C ALA A 88 12.88 3.92 9.75
N LEU A 89 13.11 3.09 8.72
CA LEU A 89 12.04 2.26 8.16
C LEU A 89 11.48 1.40 9.30
N PRO A 90 10.16 1.10 9.29
CA PRO A 90 9.61 0.15 10.25
C PRO A 90 10.49 -1.09 10.31
N SER A 91 10.82 -1.56 11.52
CA SER A 91 11.69 -2.73 11.76
C SER A 91 11.08 -4.06 11.28
N THR A 92 9.94 -3.99 10.63
CA THR A 92 9.15 -5.10 10.11
C THR A 92 9.59 -5.51 8.72
N ASP A 93 9.36 -6.77 8.37
CA ASP A 93 9.60 -7.27 7.02
C ASP A 93 8.80 -6.44 5.98
N PRO A 94 9.48 -5.74 5.05
CA PRO A 94 8.82 -4.93 4.03
C PRO A 94 7.85 -5.73 3.18
N MET A 95 8.09 -7.04 3.00
CA MET A 95 7.23 -7.92 2.22
C MET A 95 5.86 -8.09 2.86
N SER A 96 5.79 -8.26 4.19
CA SER A 96 4.52 -8.38 4.92
C SER A 96 3.67 -7.12 4.77
N ALA A 97 4.28 -5.94 4.90
CA ALA A 97 3.58 -4.66 4.67
C ALA A 97 3.12 -4.52 3.21
N SER A 98 3.91 -5.02 2.25
CA SER A 98 3.55 -4.99 0.83
C SER A 98 2.40 -5.94 0.48
N PHE A 99 2.23 -7.07 1.17
CA PHE A 99 1.04 -7.92 1.03
C PHE A 99 -0.23 -7.19 1.48
N ALA A 100 -0.19 -6.51 2.62
CA ALA A 100 -1.32 -5.70 3.10
C ALA A 100 -1.63 -4.55 2.13
N ALA A 101 -0.61 -3.90 1.58
CA ALA A 101 -0.78 -2.84 0.56
C ALA A 101 -1.37 -3.39 -0.75
N ALA A 102 -0.93 -4.58 -1.20
CA ALA A 102 -1.47 -5.24 -2.39
C ALA A 102 -2.97 -5.55 -2.24
N ARG A 103 -3.38 -6.09 -1.08
CA ARG A 103 -4.79 -6.32 -0.79
C ARG A 103 -5.60 -5.02 -0.79
N ALA A 104 -5.07 -3.97 -0.21
CA ALA A 104 -5.72 -2.66 -0.16
C ALA A 104 -5.84 -2.02 -1.55
N LEU A 105 -4.85 -2.17 -2.44
CA LEU A 105 -4.90 -1.74 -3.85
C LEU A 105 -6.03 -2.41 -4.61
N LEU A 106 -6.23 -3.72 -4.40
CA LEU A 106 -7.31 -4.48 -5.02
C LEU A 106 -8.68 -4.20 -4.39
N GLY A 107 -8.74 -3.54 -3.23
CA GLY A 107 -9.97 -3.37 -2.47
C GLY A 107 -10.56 -4.69 -1.95
N HIS A 108 -9.71 -5.71 -1.76
CA HIS A 108 -10.17 -7.03 -1.36
C HIS A 108 -10.25 -7.18 0.16
N GLU A 109 -11.34 -7.77 0.62
CA GLU A 109 -11.48 -8.24 2.00
C GLU A 109 -10.64 -9.50 2.24
N LEU A 110 -10.22 -9.75 3.49
CA LEU A 110 -9.45 -10.93 3.87
C LEU A 110 -10.14 -12.24 3.47
N SER A 111 -11.46 -12.31 3.64
CA SER A 111 -12.29 -13.46 3.27
C SER A 111 -12.23 -13.78 1.78
N ARG A 112 -12.23 -12.76 0.93
CA ARG A 112 -12.10 -12.92 -0.51
C ARG A 112 -10.73 -13.46 -0.89
N VAL A 113 -9.66 -12.88 -0.34
CA VAL A 113 -8.29 -13.36 -0.61
C VAL A 113 -8.12 -14.81 -0.11
N ALA A 114 -8.68 -15.13 1.04
CA ALA A 114 -8.66 -16.49 1.59
C ALA A 114 -9.33 -17.49 0.64
N TYR A 115 -10.52 -17.16 0.15
CA TYR A 115 -11.24 -18.01 -0.81
C TYR A 115 -10.48 -18.21 -2.11
N GLU A 116 -9.95 -17.12 -2.69
CA GLU A 116 -9.27 -17.15 -3.99
C GLU A 116 -7.87 -17.78 -3.93
N SER A 117 -7.14 -17.62 -2.81
CA SER A 117 -5.78 -18.16 -2.63
C SER A 117 -5.74 -19.57 -2.02
N GLY A 118 -6.86 -20.04 -1.45
CA GLY A 118 -6.91 -21.30 -0.69
C GLY A 118 -6.22 -21.24 0.68
N LEU A 119 -5.85 -20.05 1.16
CA LEU A 119 -5.28 -19.83 2.49
C LEU A 119 -6.40 -19.46 3.48
N SER A 120 -6.21 -19.77 4.77
CA SER A 120 -7.14 -19.26 5.79
C SER A 120 -6.90 -17.76 6.06
N THR A 121 -7.96 -17.06 6.49
CA THR A 121 -7.87 -15.65 6.88
C THR A 121 -6.83 -15.40 7.98
N SER A 122 -6.70 -16.34 8.93
CA SER A 122 -5.70 -16.27 9.99
C SER A 122 -4.26 -16.36 9.45
N VAL A 123 -4.01 -17.19 8.46
CA VAL A 123 -2.70 -17.31 7.81
C VAL A 123 -2.37 -16.00 7.07
N ILE A 124 -3.31 -15.45 6.31
CA ILE A 124 -3.11 -14.17 5.60
C ILE A 124 -2.86 -13.04 6.59
N SER A 125 -3.66 -12.95 7.65
CA SER A 125 -3.48 -11.92 8.69
C SER A 125 -2.11 -12.00 9.36
N ARG A 126 -1.60 -13.22 9.63
CA ARG A 126 -0.24 -13.41 10.18
C ARG A 126 0.85 -12.98 9.20
N ILE A 127 0.70 -13.31 7.90
CA ILE A 127 1.63 -12.88 6.87
C ILE A 127 1.66 -11.34 6.79
N GLU A 128 0.50 -10.71 6.72
CA GLU A 128 0.38 -9.25 6.68
C GLU A 128 0.83 -8.58 7.99
N GLY A 129 0.65 -9.26 9.13
CA GLY A 129 1.04 -8.79 10.48
C GLY A 129 2.53 -8.95 10.79
N ASP A 130 3.29 -9.72 10.00
CA ASP A 130 4.68 -10.10 10.29
C ASP A 130 4.82 -10.98 11.55
N ASP A 131 3.77 -11.76 11.86
CA ASP A 131 3.71 -12.62 13.05
C ASP A 131 4.31 -14.02 12.81
N GLY A 132 5.34 -14.11 11.99
CA GLY A 132 5.99 -15.35 11.60
C GLY A 132 5.12 -16.25 10.72
N TYR A 133 5.57 -16.49 9.51
CA TYR A 133 4.82 -17.27 8.52
C TYR A 133 5.72 -18.21 7.73
N GLY A 134 5.16 -19.30 7.22
CA GLY A 134 5.88 -20.25 6.39
C GLY A 134 6.08 -19.71 4.97
N SER A 135 7.28 -19.91 4.44
CA SER A 135 7.66 -19.48 3.07
C SER A 135 6.69 -19.98 1.99
N ARG A 136 6.10 -21.17 2.19
CA ARG A 136 5.12 -21.75 1.26
C ARG A 136 3.85 -20.90 1.18
N SER A 137 3.30 -20.50 2.32
CA SER A 137 2.08 -19.67 2.36
C SER A 137 2.32 -18.28 1.78
N ALA A 138 3.48 -17.68 2.07
CA ALA A 138 3.88 -16.41 1.47
C ALA A 138 4.01 -16.52 -0.06
N LEU A 139 4.57 -17.62 -0.57
CA LEU A 139 4.67 -17.85 -2.03
C LEU A 139 3.29 -17.99 -2.68
N VAL A 140 2.35 -18.70 -2.05
CA VAL A 140 0.97 -18.81 -2.53
C VAL A 140 0.31 -17.43 -2.60
N LEU A 141 0.46 -16.64 -1.55
CA LEU A 141 -0.12 -15.29 -1.50
C LEU A 141 0.52 -14.35 -2.54
N LEU A 142 1.85 -14.44 -2.72
CA LEU A 142 2.58 -13.71 -3.76
C LEU A 142 2.06 -14.04 -5.17
N GLN A 143 1.86 -15.33 -5.46
CA GLN A 143 1.35 -15.79 -6.75
C GLN A 143 -0.08 -15.32 -6.98
N HIS A 144 -0.94 -15.39 -5.95
CA HIS A 144 -2.31 -14.89 -6.02
C HIS A 144 -2.35 -13.40 -6.39
N TYR A 145 -1.61 -12.54 -5.70
CA TYR A 145 -1.60 -11.10 -6.00
C TYR A 145 -0.99 -10.79 -7.37
N ARG A 146 0.04 -11.52 -7.80
CA ARG A 146 0.60 -11.37 -9.16
C ARG A 146 -0.43 -11.75 -10.22
N ALA A 147 -1.16 -12.84 -10.04
CA ALA A 147 -2.24 -13.24 -10.94
C ALA A 147 -3.38 -12.20 -10.97
N SER A 148 -3.58 -11.48 -9.86
CA SER A 148 -4.55 -10.38 -9.75
C SER A 148 -4.03 -9.04 -10.30
N GLY A 149 -2.87 -9.02 -10.97
CA GLY A 149 -2.32 -7.83 -11.63
C GLY A 149 -1.53 -6.90 -10.70
N ILE A 150 -1.00 -7.42 -9.59
CA ILE A 150 -0.11 -6.67 -8.69
C ILE A 150 1.35 -7.04 -8.97
N GLU A 151 2.18 -6.02 -9.09
CA GLU A 151 3.63 -6.12 -9.08
C GLU A 151 4.20 -5.73 -7.71
N PHE A 152 5.06 -6.59 -7.16
CA PHE A 152 5.83 -6.28 -5.95
C PHE A 152 7.18 -5.67 -6.33
N LEU A 153 7.51 -4.56 -5.71
CA LEU A 153 8.65 -3.75 -6.07
C LEU A 153 9.91 -4.18 -5.32
N ARG A 154 11.07 -3.95 -5.93
CA ARG A 154 12.39 -4.10 -5.30
C ARG A 154 12.90 -2.75 -4.82
N ALA A 155 13.82 -2.77 -3.86
CA ALA A 155 14.58 -1.58 -3.50
C ALA A 155 15.43 -1.11 -4.70
N GLU A 156 15.55 0.21 -4.90
CA GLU A 156 16.23 0.78 -6.08
C GLU A 156 17.74 0.92 -5.92
N THR A 157 18.29 0.63 -4.74
CA THR A 157 19.73 0.80 -4.51
C THR A 157 20.48 -0.50 -4.74
N ALA A 158 21.66 -0.41 -5.38
CA ALA A 158 22.53 -1.57 -5.62
C ALA A 158 22.97 -2.29 -4.32
N ALA A 159 22.93 -1.58 -3.20
CA ALA A 159 23.25 -2.13 -1.87
C ALA A 159 22.04 -2.78 -1.18
N ASP A 160 20.82 -2.54 -1.65
CA ASP A 160 19.59 -3.09 -1.06
C ASP A 160 18.84 -3.90 -2.13
N THR A 161 18.92 -5.22 -2.00
CA THR A 161 18.27 -6.17 -2.92
C THR A 161 16.92 -6.69 -2.41
N ARG A 162 16.38 -6.11 -1.32
CA ARG A 162 15.13 -6.56 -0.72
C ARG A 162 13.99 -6.46 -1.72
N LEU A 163 13.22 -7.54 -1.84
CA LEU A 163 11.95 -7.57 -2.55
C LEU A 163 10.84 -7.14 -1.58
N GLY A 164 9.79 -6.51 -2.13
CA GLY A 164 8.60 -6.22 -1.35
C GLY A 164 8.66 -4.88 -0.61
N VAL A 165 9.43 -3.91 -1.13
CA VAL A 165 9.42 -2.54 -0.59
C VAL A 165 8.17 -1.75 -0.99
N GLY A 166 7.25 -2.37 -1.72
CA GLY A 166 5.99 -1.77 -2.14
C GLY A 166 5.24 -2.65 -3.14
N ALA A 167 4.05 -2.20 -3.52
CA ALA A 167 3.19 -2.85 -4.49
C ALA A 167 2.55 -1.82 -5.42
N ARG A 168 2.31 -2.21 -6.68
CA ARG A 168 1.56 -1.41 -7.65
C ARG A 168 0.72 -2.29 -8.57
N HIS A 169 -0.30 -1.69 -9.16
CA HIS A 169 -0.97 -2.31 -10.31
C HIS A 169 -0.02 -2.40 -11.49
N LEU A 170 -0.05 -3.53 -12.20
CA LEU A 170 0.65 -3.62 -13.48
C LEU A 170 0.12 -2.53 -14.42
N PRO A 171 1.00 -1.79 -15.11
CA PRO A 171 0.56 -0.84 -16.12
C PRO A 171 -0.31 -1.54 -17.16
N ARG A 172 -1.47 -0.97 -17.47
CA ARG A 172 -2.28 -1.44 -18.60
C ARG A 172 -1.50 -1.13 -19.87
N ARG A 173 -1.28 -2.15 -20.68
CA ARG A 173 -0.71 -2.02 -22.04
C ARG A 173 -1.75 -1.45 -22.99
#